data_ae16f6facf245056a7fe4ba528709ce0
#
_entry.id   ae16f6facf245056a7fe4ba528709ce0
#
_cell.length_a   1.000
_cell.length_b   1.000
_cell.length_c   1.000
_cell.angle_alpha   90.00
_cell.angle_beta   90.00
_cell.angle_gamma   90.00
#
_symmetry.space_group_name_H-M   'P 1'
#
loop_
_entity.id
_entity.type
_entity.pdbx_description
1 polymer ?
#
loop_
_entity_poly.entity_id
_entity_poly.type
_entity_poly.pdbx_seq_one_letter_code
_entity_poly.pdbx_strand_id
1 'polypeptide(L)'
;MPAASAHAAAFEVLRVDAAATADTLMSVIAREVTAHIVEAPGFLLSRLHVALDGRAVVHHTRWRSEADYRASGLGDVRAGALRGLHRRPGVVSATVFLGAPAGGISGPAAGRAPGVVAVATRHFAGPRQAGEVVALLHRTGTWKRDFPGFIRATPYLSPDRRTFVNYPMWTDRAAYDAWMADPRIAEGQSEISRYETAPPEYLVCTVASETAAPSATAC
;
A
#
# COMPACT_ATOMS: atom_id res chain seq x y z
N MET A 1 -1.96 -25.18 -17.45
CA MET A 1 -0.90 -24.14 -17.44
C MET A 1 -0.94 -23.48 -16.08
N PRO A 2 0.16 -23.39 -15.32
CA PRO A 2 0.15 -22.63 -14.09
C PRO A 2 -0.13 -21.16 -14.45
N ALA A 3 -1.10 -20.57 -13.78
CA ALA A 3 -1.39 -19.14 -13.88
C ALA A 3 -0.09 -18.37 -13.62
N ALA A 4 0.24 -17.43 -14.50
CA ALA A 4 1.39 -16.55 -14.31
C ALA A 4 1.32 -16.01 -12.89
N SER A 5 2.39 -16.23 -12.12
CA SER A 5 2.49 -15.81 -10.72
C SER A 5 2.17 -14.31 -10.64
N ALA A 6 1.01 -13.99 -10.09
CA ALA A 6 0.61 -12.59 -9.95
C ALA A 6 1.59 -11.91 -8.98
N HIS A 7 2.07 -10.72 -9.35
CA HIS A 7 2.90 -9.91 -8.48
C HIS A 7 2.24 -9.79 -7.10
N ALA A 8 3.04 -9.88 -6.03
CA ALA A 8 2.56 -9.68 -4.67
C ALA A 8 2.95 -8.27 -4.17
N ALA A 9 2.11 -7.71 -3.32
CA ALA A 9 2.41 -6.50 -2.57
C ALA A 9 2.15 -6.73 -1.09
N ALA A 10 3.07 -6.26 -0.26
CA ALA A 10 2.89 -6.26 1.18
C ALA A 10 2.85 -4.81 1.69
N PHE A 11 1.98 -4.55 2.66
CA PHE A 11 1.89 -3.30 3.40
C PHE A 11 2.02 -3.62 4.88
N GLU A 12 3.15 -3.26 5.47
CA GLU A 12 3.34 -3.29 6.91
C GLU A 12 3.03 -1.91 7.45
N VAL A 13 2.06 -1.82 8.35
CA VAL A 13 1.65 -0.58 9.00
C VAL A 13 2.09 -0.62 10.45
N LEU A 14 2.97 0.29 10.82
CA LEU A 14 3.47 0.48 12.19
C LEU A 14 2.86 1.78 12.73
N ARG A 15 1.96 1.68 13.71
CA ARG A 15 1.44 2.85 14.43
C ARG A 15 2.36 3.18 15.58
N VAL A 16 2.63 4.47 15.78
CA VAL A 16 3.60 4.96 16.75
C VAL A 16 3.00 6.04 17.64
N ASP A 17 3.58 6.19 18.82
CA ASP A 17 3.19 7.20 19.82
C ASP A 17 3.69 8.61 19.48
N ALA A 18 4.79 8.73 18.71
CA ALA A 18 5.44 10.00 18.39
C ALA A 18 6.10 10.00 17.01
N ALA A 19 6.25 11.17 16.40
CA ALA A 19 6.93 11.36 15.11
C ALA A 19 8.43 10.94 15.19
N ALA A 20 9.11 11.18 16.30
CA ALA A 20 10.49 10.76 16.50
C ALA A 20 10.66 9.23 16.44
N THR A 21 9.64 8.47 16.90
CA THR A 21 9.60 7.01 16.76
C THR A 21 9.44 6.63 15.27
N ALA A 22 8.59 7.33 14.51
CA ALA A 22 8.45 7.11 13.08
C ALA A 22 9.77 7.32 12.33
N ASP A 23 10.50 8.41 12.60
CA ASP A 23 11.80 8.72 11.98
C ASP A 23 12.83 7.62 12.28
N THR A 24 12.86 7.13 13.52
CA THR A 24 13.75 6.03 13.92
C THR A 24 13.41 4.75 13.14
N LEU A 25 12.13 4.40 13.04
CA LEU A 25 11.69 3.21 12.30
C LEU A 25 12.02 3.33 10.82
N MET A 26 11.73 4.46 10.19
CA MET A 26 12.06 4.70 8.79
C MET A 26 13.56 4.51 8.52
N SER A 27 14.42 5.05 9.38
CA SER A 27 15.88 4.90 9.27
C SER A 27 16.33 3.45 9.37
N VAL A 28 15.75 2.68 10.29
CA VAL A 28 16.05 1.26 10.44
C VAL A 28 15.57 0.47 9.22
N ILE A 29 14.33 0.68 8.78
CA ILE A 29 13.78 -0.06 7.64
C ILE A 29 14.57 0.27 6.37
N ALA A 30 14.85 1.54 6.09
CA ALA A 30 15.62 1.94 4.91
C ALA A 30 16.99 1.28 4.86
N ARG A 31 17.71 1.22 6.00
CA ARG A 31 19.01 0.54 6.10
C ARG A 31 18.89 -0.96 5.81
N GLU A 32 17.92 -1.64 6.42
CA GLU A 32 17.72 -3.09 6.21
C GLU A 32 17.31 -3.41 4.76
N VAL A 33 16.46 -2.58 4.18
CA VAL A 33 16.09 -2.73 2.76
C VAL A 33 17.31 -2.63 1.87
N THR A 34 18.15 -1.61 2.06
CA THR A 34 19.34 -1.40 1.24
C THR A 34 20.41 -2.47 1.46
N ALA A 35 20.57 -2.96 2.72
CA ALA A 35 21.62 -3.92 3.05
C ALA A 35 21.25 -5.38 2.67
N HIS A 36 19.98 -5.74 2.71
CA HIS A 36 19.57 -7.14 2.65
C HIS A 36 18.40 -7.44 1.73
N ILE A 37 17.39 -6.57 1.69
CA ILE A 37 16.13 -6.87 0.99
C ILE A 37 16.25 -6.63 -0.51
N VAL A 38 17.02 -5.65 -0.92
CA VAL A 38 17.19 -5.27 -2.34
C VAL A 38 17.75 -6.43 -3.18
N GLU A 39 18.57 -7.30 -2.57
CA GLU A 39 19.17 -8.48 -3.21
C GLU A 39 18.32 -9.74 -3.09
N ALA A 40 17.19 -9.67 -2.37
CA ALA A 40 16.34 -10.86 -2.19
C ALA A 40 15.70 -11.29 -3.51
N PRO A 41 15.67 -12.61 -3.80
CA PRO A 41 15.05 -13.12 -5.02
C PRO A 41 13.60 -12.65 -5.16
N GLY A 42 13.28 -12.08 -6.31
CA GLY A 42 11.93 -11.61 -6.60
C GLY A 42 11.55 -10.26 -6.03
N PHE A 43 12.43 -9.57 -5.32
CA PHE A 43 12.21 -8.19 -4.90
C PHE A 43 12.06 -7.27 -6.12
N LEU A 44 11.13 -6.33 -6.06
CA LEU A 44 10.88 -5.36 -7.13
C LEU A 44 10.99 -3.93 -6.65
N LEU A 45 10.42 -3.63 -5.47
CA LEU A 45 10.31 -2.27 -4.98
C LEU A 45 10.05 -2.26 -3.48
N SER A 46 10.64 -1.30 -2.79
CA SER A 46 10.28 -0.87 -1.45
C SER A 46 9.95 0.61 -1.45
N ARG A 47 8.87 1.00 -0.78
CA ARG A 47 8.52 2.39 -0.47
C ARG A 47 8.25 2.54 1.01
N LEU A 48 8.83 3.56 1.60
CA LEU A 48 8.50 3.99 2.95
C LEU A 48 7.62 5.21 2.89
N HIS A 49 6.57 5.18 3.67
CA HIS A 49 5.64 6.29 3.83
C HIS A 49 5.56 6.68 5.30
N VAL A 50 5.40 7.96 5.55
CA VAL A 50 5.04 8.49 6.86
C VAL A 50 3.68 9.16 6.76
N ALA A 51 2.80 8.84 7.71
CA ALA A 51 1.49 9.47 7.81
C ALA A 51 1.64 10.98 8.07
N LEU A 52 0.73 11.79 7.55
CA LEU A 52 0.81 13.26 7.68
C LEU A 52 0.76 13.76 9.12
N ASP A 53 0.19 12.96 10.03
CA ASP A 53 0.17 13.24 11.47
C ASP A 53 1.43 12.74 12.20
N GLY A 54 2.37 12.10 11.49
CA GLY A 54 3.58 11.50 12.06
C GLY A 54 3.33 10.26 12.93
N ARG A 55 2.11 9.71 12.94
CA ARG A 55 1.71 8.64 13.85
C ARG A 55 1.67 7.25 13.24
N ALA A 56 2.11 7.11 12.00
CA ALA A 56 2.27 5.81 11.36
C ALA A 56 3.38 5.82 10.32
N VAL A 57 4.05 4.68 10.20
CA VAL A 57 4.96 4.35 9.10
C VAL A 57 4.32 3.21 8.32
N VAL A 58 4.31 3.32 6.99
CA VAL A 58 3.88 2.24 6.10
C VAL A 58 5.07 1.80 5.26
N HIS A 59 5.46 0.55 5.41
CA HIS A 59 6.44 -0.11 4.55
C HIS A 59 5.70 -0.89 3.48
N HIS A 60 5.71 -0.38 2.25
CA HIS A 60 5.12 -1.02 1.09
C HIS A 60 6.19 -1.69 0.26
N THR A 61 6.11 -3.01 0.06
CA THR A 61 7.01 -3.78 -0.80
C THR A 61 6.27 -4.47 -1.93
N ARG A 62 6.95 -4.62 -3.07
CA ARG A 62 6.44 -5.37 -4.22
C ARG A 62 7.41 -6.50 -4.58
N TRP A 63 6.84 -7.63 -4.97
CA TRP A 63 7.53 -8.88 -5.24
C TRP A 63 7.02 -9.52 -6.52
N ARG A 64 7.84 -10.33 -7.17
CA ARG A 64 7.41 -11.12 -8.34
C ARG A 64 6.31 -12.12 -7.99
N SER A 65 6.33 -12.65 -6.75
CA SER A 65 5.31 -13.58 -6.27
C SER A 65 5.15 -13.52 -4.75
N GLU A 66 4.06 -14.08 -4.25
CA GLU A 66 3.85 -14.29 -2.81
C GLU A 66 4.91 -15.25 -2.22
N ALA A 67 5.35 -16.25 -3.00
CA ALA A 67 6.39 -17.17 -2.58
C ALA A 67 7.72 -16.45 -2.34
N ASP A 68 8.11 -15.53 -3.23
CA ASP A 68 9.33 -14.72 -3.06
C ASP A 68 9.23 -13.84 -1.80
N TYR A 69 8.07 -13.20 -1.57
CA TYR A 69 7.84 -12.42 -0.34
C TYR A 69 8.01 -13.28 0.91
N ARG A 70 7.40 -14.47 0.95
CA ARG A 70 7.51 -15.38 2.09
C ARG A 70 8.95 -15.88 2.30
N ALA A 71 9.66 -16.20 1.22
CA ALA A 71 11.05 -16.63 1.26
C ALA A 71 12.01 -15.53 1.75
N SER A 72 11.66 -14.24 1.58
CA SER A 72 12.46 -13.12 2.08
C SER A 72 12.49 -13.02 3.61
N GLY A 73 11.59 -13.70 4.30
CA GLY A 73 11.43 -13.64 5.75
C GLY A 73 10.76 -12.35 6.26
N LEU A 74 10.40 -11.41 5.39
CA LEU A 74 9.68 -10.19 5.79
C LEU A 74 8.27 -10.47 6.31
N GLY A 75 7.64 -11.54 5.84
CA GLY A 75 6.32 -11.97 6.30
C GLY A 75 6.33 -12.72 7.63
N ASP A 76 7.49 -13.15 8.09
CA ASP A 76 7.64 -13.75 9.42
C ASP A 76 8.07 -12.66 10.41
N VAL A 77 7.13 -12.26 11.27
CA VAL A 77 7.34 -11.30 12.38
C VAL A 77 8.51 -11.71 13.29
N ARG A 78 9.17 -12.82 13.02
CA ARG A 78 10.28 -13.42 13.79
C ARG A 78 11.64 -13.38 13.09
N ALA A 79 11.77 -12.85 11.83
CA ALA A 79 13.01 -12.95 11.03
C ALA A 79 13.70 -11.61 10.69
N GLY A 80 14.94 -11.40 11.15
CA GLY A 80 15.85 -10.27 10.85
C GLY A 80 15.66 -9.03 11.72
N ALA A 81 16.31 -7.91 11.40
CA ALA A 81 16.19 -6.67 12.17
C ALA A 81 14.81 -6.02 12.02
N LEU A 82 14.07 -6.35 10.95
CA LEU A 82 12.67 -5.99 10.78
C LEU A 82 11.73 -6.83 11.65
N ARG A 83 12.20 -7.98 12.17
CA ARG A 83 11.43 -8.90 13.05
C ARG A 83 10.95 -8.30 14.35
N GLY A 84 11.65 -7.34 14.86
CA GLY A 84 11.41 -6.78 16.19
C GLY A 84 10.75 -5.41 16.16
N LEU A 85 10.42 -4.85 14.99
CA LEU A 85 9.91 -3.48 14.89
C LEU A 85 8.65 -3.28 15.74
N HIS A 86 7.73 -4.24 15.73
CA HIS A 86 6.49 -4.18 16.52
C HIS A 86 6.71 -4.21 18.04
N ARG A 87 7.92 -4.59 18.51
CA ARG A 87 8.29 -4.63 19.94
C ARG A 87 9.13 -3.43 20.37
N ARG A 88 9.46 -2.54 19.44
CA ARG A 88 10.26 -1.37 19.79
C ARG A 88 9.47 -0.42 20.67
N PRO A 89 10.13 0.23 21.63
CA PRO A 89 9.49 1.29 22.40
C PRO A 89 8.87 2.33 21.47
N GLY A 90 7.67 2.77 21.81
CA GLY A 90 6.92 3.74 21.01
C GLY A 90 6.09 3.15 19.87
N VAL A 91 6.23 1.85 19.52
CA VAL A 91 5.32 1.18 18.58
C VAL A 91 4.06 0.73 19.34
N VAL A 92 2.93 1.27 18.93
CA VAL A 92 1.61 1.01 19.52
C VAL A 92 0.97 -0.23 18.94
N SER A 93 1.08 -0.42 17.62
CA SER A 93 0.57 -1.59 16.92
C SER A 93 1.30 -1.81 15.59
N ALA A 94 1.25 -3.05 15.11
CA ALA A 94 1.77 -3.43 13.81
C ALA A 94 0.78 -4.37 13.12
N THR A 95 0.48 -4.10 11.85
CA THR A 95 -0.35 -4.96 11.01
C THR A 95 0.34 -5.19 9.67
N VAL A 96 0.15 -6.36 9.08
CA VAL A 96 0.68 -6.71 7.76
C VAL A 96 -0.47 -7.14 6.87
N PHE A 97 -0.56 -6.52 5.71
CA PHE A 97 -1.39 -6.97 4.60
C PHE A 97 -0.48 -7.56 3.52
N LEU A 98 -0.87 -8.69 2.98
CA LEU A 98 -0.27 -9.30 1.80
C LEU A 98 -1.37 -9.56 0.78
N GLY A 99 -1.16 -9.16 -0.46
CA GLY A 99 -2.16 -9.34 -1.51
C GLY A 99 -1.62 -9.17 -2.92
N ALA A 100 -2.48 -9.48 -3.87
CA ALA A 100 -2.20 -9.32 -5.29
C ALA A 100 -2.99 -8.12 -5.87
N PRO A 101 -2.47 -7.45 -6.91
CA PRO A 101 -3.20 -6.37 -7.57
C PRO A 101 -4.48 -6.90 -8.22
N ALA A 102 -5.57 -6.16 -8.05
CA ALA A 102 -6.90 -6.47 -8.59
C ALA A 102 -7.36 -5.40 -9.59
N GLY A 103 -6.51 -5.13 -10.58
CA GLY A 103 -6.72 -4.07 -11.55
C GLY A 103 -6.07 -2.76 -11.12
N GLY A 104 -6.62 -1.66 -11.58
CA GLY A 104 -6.17 -0.30 -11.28
C GLY A 104 -6.54 0.68 -12.37
N ILE A 105 -6.36 1.95 -12.07
CA ILE A 105 -6.54 3.04 -13.03
C ILE A 105 -5.36 4.01 -12.96
N SER A 106 -5.03 4.61 -14.09
CA SER A 106 -4.07 5.71 -14.19
C SER A 106 -4.78 7.01 -14.50
N GLY A 107 -4.26 8.10 -13.95
CA GLY A 107 -4.73 9.45 -14.19
C GLY A 107 -3.82 10.23 -15.14
N PRO A 108 -4.12 11.51 -15.36
CA PRO A 108 -3.37 12.36 -16.29
C PRO A 108 -1.93 12.66 -15.81
N ALA A 109 -1.66 12.50 -14.51
CA ALA A 109 -0.32 12.66 -13.95
C ALA A 109 0.48 11.33 -13.87
N ALA A 110 0.06 10.29 -14.60
CA ALA A 110 0.80 9.03 -14.65
C ALA A 110 2.28 9.22 -15.02
N GLY A 111 3.17 8.54 -14.30
CA GLY A 111 4.62 8.67 -14.48
C GLY A 111 5.27 9.77 -13.63
N ARG A 112 4.51 10.67 -12.99
CA ARG A 112 5.06 11.63 -12.03
C ARG A 112 5.34 10.98 -10.68
N ALA A 113 6.31 11.53 -9.95
CA ALA A 113 6.55 11.14 -8.56
C ALA A 113 5.36 11.56 -7.68
N PRO A 114 4.88 10.69 -6.78
CA PRO A 114 3.79 11.04 -5.88
C PRO A 114 4.28 11.93 -4.73
N GLY A 115 3.56 13.02 -4.47
CA GLY A 115 3.73 13.84 -3.27
C GLY A 115 2.85 13.35 -2.12
N VAL A 116 1.65 12.82 -2.44
CA VAL A 116 0.72 12.25 -1.46
C VAL A 116 0.24 10.88 -1.94
N VAL A 117 0.16 9.97 -1.00
CA VAL A 117 -0.45 8.64 -1.18
C VAL A 117 -1.47 8.38 -0.08
N ALA A 118 -2.48 7.58 -0.37
CA ALA A 118 -3.33 7.05 0.69
C ALA A 118 -3.25 5.52 0.71
N VAL A 119 -3.35 4.96 1.92
CA VAL A 119 -3.52 3.53 2.14
C VAL A 119 -4.87 3.35 2.80
N ALA A 120 -5.83 2.85 2.03
CA ALA A 120 -7.20 2.64 2.49
C ALA A 120 -7.45 1.14 2.65
N THR A 121 -7.51 0.68 3.89
CA THR A 121 -7.74 -0.73 4.22
C THR A 121 -9.22 -0.96 4.53
N ARG A 122 -9.80 -1.98 3.92
CA ARG A 122 -11.21 -2.34 4.05
C ARG A 122 -11.36 -3.83 4.30
N HIS A 123 -12.41 -4.22 5.03
CA HIS A 123 -12.67 -5.61 5.38
C HIS A 123 -14.06 -6.04 4.90
N PHE A 124 -14.13 -7.24 4.34
CA PHE A 124 -15.34 -7.82 3.77
C PHE A 124 -15.63 -9.21 4.36
N ALA A 125 -16.89 -9.60 4.30
CA ALA A 125 -17.29 -10.94 4.77
C ALA A 125 -16.69 -12.07 3.92
N GLY A 126 -16.36 -11.82 2.65
CA GLY A 126 -15.75 -12.82 1.80
C GLY A 126 -15.58 -12.39 0.33
N PRO A 127 -15.18 -13.34 -0.52
CA PRO A 127 -14.81 -13.09 -1.92
C PRO A 127 -15.89 -12.41 -2.76
N ARG A 128 -17.16 -12.69 -2.48
CA ARG A 128 -18.30 -12.13 -3.22
C ARG A 128 -18.37 -10.61 -3.01
N GLN A 129 -18.37 -10.16 -1.74
CA GLN A 129 -18.42 -8.75 -1.40
C GLN A 129 -17.22 -7.99 -1.94
N ALA A 130 -16.03 -8.56 -1.81
CA ALA A 130 -14.82 -7.98 -2.40
C ALA A 130 -14.94 -7.84 -3.93
N GLY A 131 -15.49 -8.83 -4.61
CA GLY A 131 -15.73 -8.79 -6.06
C GLY A 131 -16.70 -7.69 -6.47
N GLU A 132 -17.81 -7.52 -5.72
CA GLU A 132 -18.79 -6.44 -5.96
C GLU A 132 -18.14 -5.06 -5.80
N VAL A 133 -17.30 -4.87 -4.79
CA VAL A 133 -16.58 -3.59 -4.58
C VAL A 133 -15.60 -3.31 -5.72
N VAL A 134 -14.83 -4.30 -6.16
CA VAL A 134 -13.91 -4.13 -7.31
C VAL A 134 -14.72 -3.77 -8.56
N ALA A 135 -15.82 -4.47 -8.83
CA ALA A 135 -16.69 -4.17 -9.96
C ALA A 135 -17.31 -2.76 -9.86
N LEU A 136 -17.74 -2.35 -8.66
CA LEU A 136 -18.26 -1.00 -8.40
C LEU A 136 -17.19 0.07 -8.71
N LEU A 137 -15.97 -0.10 -8.19
CA LEU A 137 -14.88 0.82 -8.46
C LEU A 137 -14.55 0.96 -9.95
N HIS A 138 -14.66 -0.13 -10.72
CA HIS A 138 -14.48 -0.09 -12.17
C HIS A 138 -15.60 0.67 -12.88
N ARG A 139 -16.86 0.42 -12.51
CA ARG A 139 -18.03 1.07 -13.15
C ARG A 139 -18.07 2.58 -12.86
N THR A 140 -17.85 2.95 -11.60
CA THR A 140 -18.02 4.34 -11.13
C THR A 140 -16.75 5.17 -11.22
N GLY A 141 -15.61 4.56 -11.53
CA GLY A 141 -14.31 5.19 -11.42
C GLY A 141 -13.76 5.85 -12.68
N THR A 142 -14.48 5.82 -13.82
CA THR A 142 -13.94 6.28 -15.11
C THR A 142 -13.52 7.74 -15.11
N TRP A 143 -14.28 8.63 -14.45
CA TRP A 143 -14.00 10.06 -14.32
C TRP A 143 -12.65 10.36 -13.62
N LYS A 144 -12.16 9.42 -12.85
CA LYS A 144 -10.88 9.55 -12.13
C LYS A 144 -9.69 9.64 -13.09
N ARG A 145 -9.84 9.13 -14.31
CA ARG A 145 -8.80 9.16 -15.34
C ARG A 145 -8.45 10.56 -15.81
N ASP A 146 -9.38 11.49 -15.64
CA ASP A 146 -9.23 12.88 -16.09
C ASP A 146 -9.04 13.83 -14.91
N PHE A 147 -8.96 13.30 -13.67
CA PHE A 147 -8.87 14.15 -12.48
C PHE A 147 -7.46 14.77 -12.34
N PRO A 148 -7.36 16.12 -12.27
CA PRO A 148 -6.08 16.80 -12.19
C PRO A 148 -5.23 16.35 -11.01
N GLY A 149 -3.94 16.12 -11.26
CA GLY A 149 -3.00 15.67 -10.22
C GLY A 149 -3.14 14.21 -9.77
N PHE A 150 -4.17 13.49 -10.23
CA PHE A 150 -4.26 12.05 -9.96
C PHE A 150 -3.21 11.29 -10.78
N ILE A 151 -2.43 10.44 -10.11
CA ILE A 151 -1.38 9.64 -10.74
C ILE A 151 -1.91 8.26 -11.09
N ARG A 152 -2.36 7.53 -10.08
CA ARG A 152 -2.95 6.20 -10.24
C ARG A 152 -3.58 5.71 -8.94
N ALA A 153 -4.43 4.70 -9.03
CA ALA A 153 -4.82 3.87 -7.89
C ALA A 153 -4.65 2.40 -8.25
N THR A 154 -4.09 1.64 -7.32
CA THR A 154 -3.94 0.19 -7.44
C THR A 154 -4.66 -0.46 -6.27
N PRO A 155 -5.76 -1.17 -6.52
CA PRO A 155 -6.39 -2.02 -5.52
C PRO A 155 -5.62 -3.33 -5.37
N TYR A 156 -5.52 -3.82 -4.13
CA TYR A 156 -4.94 -5.12 -3.79
C TYR A 156 -5.94 -5.93 -2.99
N LEU A 157 -6.01 -7.22 -3.24
CA LEU A 157 -6.84 -8.18 -2.50
C LEU A 157 -5.97 -9.22 -1.81
N SER A 158 -6.28 -9.51 -0.55
CA SER A 158 -5.69 -10.64 0.18
C SER A 158 -6.06 -11.97 -0.50
N PRO A 159 -5.29 -13.06 -0.29
CA PRO A 159 -5.58 -14.38 -0.88
C PRO A 159 -6.97 -14.89 -0.56
N ASP A 160 -7.47 -14.67 0.66
CA ASP A 160 -8.82 -15.02 1.11
C ASP A 160 -9.91 -14.05 0.65
N ARG A 161 -9.51 -12.94 -0.01
CA ARG A 161 -10.39 -11.88 -0.49
C ARG A 161 -11.27 -11.26 0.61
N ARG A 162 -10.80 -11.22 1.84
CA ARG A 162 -11.48 -10.58 2.96
C ARG A 162 -10.94 -9.21 3.30
N THR A 163 -9.68 -8.95 2.91
CA THR A 163 -9.04 -7.65 3.10
C THR A 163 -8.71 -7.04 1.75
N PHE A 164 -8.99 -5.77 1.62
CA PHE A 164 -8.75 -4.97 0.43
C PHE A 164 -7.93 -3.73 0.83
N VAL A 165 -6.87 -3.47 0.10
CA VAL A 165 -6.08 -2.23 0.24
C VAL A 165 -6.17 -1.47 -1.07
N ASN A 166 -6.72 -0.25 -1.04
CA ASN A 166 -6.61 0.68 -2.16
C ASN A 166 -5.43 1.62 -1.93
N TYR A 167 -4.61 1.79 -2.96
CA TYR A 167 -3.38 2.57 -2.89
C TYR A 167 -3.37 3.65 -3.99
N PRO A 168 -4.17 4.73 -3.84
CA PRO A 168 -4.16 5.87 -4.74
C PRO A 168 -3.02 6.84 -4.44
N MET A 169 -2.57 7.55 -5.49
CA MET A 169 -1.46 8.48 -5.47
C MET A 169 -1.83 9.78 -6.18
N TRP A 170 -1.35 10.90 -5.64
CA TRP A 170 -1.51 12.24 -6.21
C TRP A 170 -0.17 12.98 -6.25
N THR A 171 -0.07 13.97 -7.12
CA THR A 171 1.13 14.80 -7.26
C THR A 171 1.47 15.57 -6.00
N ASP A 172 0.44 16.01 -5.25
CA ASP A 172 0.59 16.85 -4.09
C ASP A 172 -0.66 16.82 -3.20
N ARG A 173 -0.61 17.54 -2.09
CA ARG A 173 -1.68 17.63 -1.11
C ARG A 173 -2.92 18.36 -1.67
N ALA A 174 -2.73 19.40 -2.49
CA ALA A 174 -3.86 20.14 -3.05
C ALA A 174 -4.69 19.27 -4.00
N ALA A 175 -4.04 18.43 -4.83
CA ALA A 175 -4.72 17.47 -5.69
C ALA A 175 -5.49 16.43 -4.88
N TYR A 176 -4.91 15.94 -3.77
CA TYR A 176 -5.61 15.03 -2.86
C TYR A 176 -6.83 15.69 -2.20
N ASP A 177 -6.69 16.92 -1.69
CA ASP A 177 -7.78 17.64 -1.03
C ASP A 177 -8.92 17.95 -2.00
N ALA A 178 -8.60 18.36 -3.23
CA ALA A 178 -9.58 18.55 -4.29
C ALA A 178 -10.32 17.25 -4.65
N TRP A 179 -9.59 16.12 -4.69
CA TRP A 179 -10.18 14.80 -4.88
C TRP A 179 -11.16 14.46 -3.76
N MET A 180 -10.78 14.66 -2.51
CA MET A 180 -11.63 14.34 -1.37
C MET A 180 -12.85 15.26 -1.25
N ALA A 181 -12.78 16.47 -1.79
CA ALA A 181 -13.89 17.42 -1.86
C ALA A 181 -14.91 17.09 -2.97
N ASP A 182 -14.56 16.22 -3.92
CA ASP A 182 -15.49 15.83 -4.99
C ASP A 182 -16.64 14.98 -4.43
N PRO A 183 -17.90 15.38 -4.63
CA PRO A 183 -19.06 14.67 -4.06
C PRO A 183 -19.16 13.21 -4.49
N ARG A 184 -18.64 12.86 -5.67
CA ARG A 184 -18.62 11.47 -6.18
C ARG A 184 -17.77 10.54 -5.31
N ILE A 185 -16.80 11.10 -4.54
CA ILE A 185 -16.01 10.31 -3.58
C ILE A 185 -16.89 9.89 -2.40
N ALA A 186 -17.64 10.81 -1.81
CA ALA A 186 -18.53 10.50 -0.69
C ALA A 186 -19.63 9.50 -1.09
N GLU A 187 -20.22 9.68 -2.28
CA GLU A 187 -21.20 8.74 -2.86
C GLU A 187 -20.61 7.34 -3.02
N GLY A 188 -19.42 7.22 -3.65
CA GLY A 188 -18.73 5.95 -3.82
C GLY A 188 -18.36 5.28 -2.50
N GLN A 189 -17.92 6.04 -1.50
CA GLN A 189 -17.63 5.51 -0.16
C GLN A 189 -18.90 5.00 0.53
N SER A 190 -20.02 5.72 0.40
CA SER A 190 -21.31 5.29 0.94
C SER A 190 -21.80 3.98 0.29
N GLU A 191 -21.59 3.81 -1.02
CA GLU A 191 -21.94 2.55 -1.69
C GLU A 191 -21.08 1.39 -1.23
N ILE A 192 -19.76 1.61 -1.11
CA ILE A 192 -18.79 0.58 -0.67
C ILE A 192 -19.08 0.14 0.77
N SER A 193 -19.45 1.07 1.65
CA SER A 193 -19.69 0.79 3.07
C SER A 193 -20.74 -0.28 3.34
N ARG A 194 -21.67 -0.49 2.38
CA ARG A 194 -22.70 -1.54 2.46
C ARG A 194 -22.14 -2.97 2.40
N TYR A 195 -20.92 -3.12 1.91
CA TYR A 195 -20.22 -4.40 1.77
C TYR A 195 -19.19 -4.64 2.89
N GLU A 196 -18.89 -3.61 3.68
CA GLU A 196 -17.86 -3.66 4.71
C GLU A 196 -18.37 -4.30 6.01
N THR A 197 -17.47 -5.03 6.69
CA THR A 197 -17.75 -5.64 8.00
C THR A 197 -17.29 -4.76 9.16
N ALA A 198 -16.49 -3.73 8.89
CA ALA A 198 -15.98 -2.76 9.83
C ALA A 198 -15.70 -1.43 9.10
N PRO A 199 -15.66 -0.29 9.80
CA PRO A 199 -15.23 0.98 9.21
C PRO A 199 -13.85 0.86 8.58
N PRO A 200 -13.63 1.47 7.39
CA PRO A 200 -12.33 1.43 6.73
C PRO A 200 -11.28 2.25 7.50
N GLU A 201 -10.03 1.80 7.43
CA GLU A 201 -8.89 2.59 7.89
C GLU A 201 -8.29 3.40 6.73
N TYR A 202 -7.97 4.67 7.00
CA TYR A 202 -7.30 5.56 6.06
C TYR A 202 -6.01 6.10 6.66
N LEU A 203 -4.91 5.92 5.94
CA LEU A 203 -3.64 6.58 6.20
C LEU A 203 -3.30 7.46 5.00
N VAL A 204 -3.22 8.76 5.22
CA VAL A 204 -2.74 9.72 4.22
C VAL A 204 -1.29 10.02 4.53
N CYS A 205 -0.42 9.77 3.56
CA CYS A 205 1.02 9.73 3.78
C CYS A 205 1.77 10.53 2.72
N THR A 206 3.01 10.91 3.05
CA THR A 206 4.04 11.26 2.06
C THR A 206 4.94 10.07 1.80
N VAL A 207 5.61 10.08 0.64
CA VAL A 207 6.66 9.10 0.31
C VAL A 207 7.97 9.60 0.88
N ALA A 208 8.52 8.90 1.87
CA ALA A 208 9.78 9.25 2.52
C ALA A 208 10.99 8.71 1.74
N SER A 209 10.89 7.49 1.21
CA SER A 209 11.93 6.90 0.37
C SER A 209 11.38 5.82 -0.57
N GLU A 210 12.12 5.58 -1.65
CA GLU A 210 11.86 4.49 -2.59
C GLU A 210 13.17 3.80 -2.95
N THR A 211 13.16 2.47 -2.96
CA THR A 211 14.28 1.62 -3.37
C THR A 211 13.74 0.58 -4.35
N ALA A 212 14.21 0.61 -5.59
CA ALA A 212 13.88 -0.39 -6.60
C ALA A 212 14.93 -1.50 -6.66
N ALA A 213 14.54 -2.66 -7.16
CA ALA A 213 15.51 -3.70 -7.50
C ALA A 213 16.57 -3.16 -8.47
N PRO A 214 17.83 -3.60 -8.37
CA PRO A 214 18.84 -3.28 -9.35
C PRO A 214 18.34 -3.65 -10.75
N SER A 215 18.52 -2.75 -11.71
CA SER A 215 18.24 -3.08 -13.11
C SER A 215 19.15 -4.24 -13.51
N ALA A 216 18.56 -5.35 -14.00
CA ALA A 216 19.37 -6.40 -14.56
C ALA A 216 20.20 -5.78 -15.71
N THR A 217 21.49 -5.59 -15.48
CA THR A 217 22.40 -5.18 -16.53
C THR A 217 22.37 -6.30 -17.57
N ALA A 218 21.84 -6.00 -18.75
CA ALA A 218 21.91 -6.93 -19.86
C ALA A 218 23.40 -7.18 -20.16
N CYS A 219 23.87 -8.40 -19.84
CA CYS A 219 25.14 -8.91 -20.35
C CYS A 219 25.01 -9.30 -21.81
#